data_fd36fe101045d9660bc7032cce1ed647
#
_entry.id   fd36fe101045d9660bc7032cce1ed647
#
_cell.length_a   1.000
_cell.length_b   1.000
_cell.length_c   1.000
_cell.angle_alpha   90.00
_cell.angle_beta   90.00
_cell.angle_gamma   90.00
#
_symmetry.space_group_name_H-M   'P 1'
#
loop_
_entity.id
_entity.type
_entity.pdbx_description
1 polymer ?
#
loop_
_entity_poly.entity_id
_entity_poly.type
_entity_poly.pdbx_seq_one_letter_code
_entity_poly.pdbx_strand_id
1 'polypeptide(L)'
;MARDAEATRERILAAATAEFAAHGFAGGRVERIASQAQSNVRMIYAYYGSKSGLFDATLAEALRRMAANVPPRPEDLAGWAGEVFDHHQRFPEVLRLSMWAQLERPEATAEPSGIYRDKTLAVAAATARPLSPVDLLVFIYAIAQAWQLSPKGLTSLNERGDEVAARRQAVVTAVERMLQARGFESPHTGGAK
;
A
#
# COMPACT_ATOMS: atom_id res chain seq x y z
N MET A 1 11.58 15.07 28.09
CA MET A 1 12.65 14.36 27.36
C MET A 1 12.17 13.20 26.52
N ALA A 2 11.51 12.12 27.03
CA ALA A 2 11.03 11.02 26.16
C ALA A 2 9.96 11.49 25.15
N ARG A 3 9.01 12.32 25.59
CA ARG A 3 7.91 12.86 24.76
C ARG A 3 8.43 13.78 23.64
N ASP A 4 9.49 14.56 23.90
CA ASP A 4 10.09 15.43 22.89
C ASP A 4 10.88 14.63 21.84
N ALA A 5 11.51 13.53 22.24
CA ALA A 5 12.20 12.63 21.33
C ALA A 5 11.20 11.92 20.39
N GLU A 6 10.04 11.49 20.89
CA GLU A 6 9.00 10.87 20.08
C GLU A 6 8.41 11.87 19.07
N ALA A 7 8.02 13.06 19.51
CA ALA A 7 7.54 14.11 18.62
C ALA A 7 8.57 14.48 17.53
N THR A 8 9.86 14.44 17.87
CA THR A 8 10.93 14.69 16.90
C THR A 8 11.03 13.55 15.88
N ARG A 9 10.94 12.29 16.31
CA ARG A 9 10.92 11.13 15.39
C ARG A 9 9.74 11.18 14.43
N GLU A 10 8.55 11.50 14.92
CA GLU A 10 7.36 11.65 14.10
C GLU A 10 7.53 12.73 13.02
N ARG A 11 8.08 13.91 13.37
CA ARG A 11 8.36 14.96 12.39
C ARG A 11 9.39 14.51 11.35
N ILE A 12 10.45 13.80 11.76
CA ILE A 12 11.45 13.28 10.85
C ILE A 12 10.82 12.25 9.88
N LEU A 13 10.02 11.31 10.37
CA LEU A 13 9.37 10.30 9.54
C LEU A 13 8.34 10.93 8.57
N ALA A 14 7.60 11.94 9.01
CA ALA A 14 6.67 12.65 8.14
C ALA A 14 7.40 13.39 7.00
N ALA A 15 8.47 14.11 7.31
CA ALA A 15 9.32 14.78 6.33
C ALA A 15 10.00 13.78 5.38
N ALA A 16 10.50 12.65 5.91
CA ALA A 16 11.11 11.59 5.13
C ALA A 16 10.10 10.92 4.18
N THR A 17 8.86 10.70 4.62
CA THR A 17 7.79 10.18 3.77
C THR A 17 7.56 11.09 2.56
N ALA A 18 7.41 12.40 2.77
CA ALA A 18 7.23 13.36 1.69
C ALA A 18 8.44 13.40 0.72
N GLU A 19 9.64 13.44 1.27
CA GLU A 19 10.88 13.51 0.49
C GLU A 19 11.10 12.25 -0.36
N PHE A 20 11.02 11.07 0.25
CA PHE A 20 11.25 9.81 -0.46
C PHE A 20 10.11 9.46 -1.42
N ALA A 21 8.87 9.80 -1.12
CA ALA A 21 7.76 9.62 -2.05
C ALA A 21 7.92 10.50 -3.32
N ALA A 22 8.51 11.69 -3.18
CA ALA A 22 8.73 12.61 -4.29
C ALA A 22 9.97 12.27 -5.13
N HIS A 23 11.04 11.78 -4.50
CA HIS A 23 12.38 11.71 -5.11
C HIS A 23 13.00 10.32 -5.13
N GLY A 24 12.35 9.30 -4.58
CA GLY A 24 12.90 7.96 -4.40
C GLY A 24 13.99 7.89 -3.33
N PHE A 25 14.57 6.71 -3.17
CA PHE A 25 15.69 6.53 -2.26
C PHE A 25 16.95 7.23 -2.79
N ALA A 26 17.30 7.06 -4.07
CA ALA A 26 18.49 7.64 -4.67
C ALA A 26 18.44 9.19 -4.65
N GLY A 27 17.31 9.78 -5.05
CA GLY A 27 17.13 11.24 -5.16
C GLY A 27 16.81 11.95 -3.83
N GLY A 28 16.37 11.23 -2.82
CA GLY A 28 16.06 11.77 -1.50
C GLY A 28 17.30 12.32 -0.79
N ARG A 29 17.17 13.45 -0.09
CA ARG A 29 18.28 14.14 0.59
C ARG A 29 17.98 14.33 2.07
N VAL A 30 18.88 13.82 2.92
CA VAL A 30 18.75 13.87 4.39
C VAL A 30 18.76 15.31 4.89
N GLU A 31 19.47 16.21 4.21
CA GLU A 31 19.51 17.63 4.53
C GLU A 31 18.14 18.30 4.34
N ARG A 32 17.41 17.96 3.27
CA ARG A 32 16.04 18.47 3.06
C ARG A 32 15.07 17.93 4.11
N ILE A 33 15.20 16.66 4.45
CA ILE A 33 14.41 16.02 5.52
C ILE A 33 14.68 16.73 6.86
N ALA A 34 15.94 16.96 7.19
CA ALA A 34 16.32 17.65 8.43
C ALA A 34 15.70 19.05 8.51
N SER A 35 15.78 19.81 7.43
CA SER A 35 15.20 21.16 7.34
C SER A 35 13.67 21.12 7.53
N GLN A 36 12.96 20.25 6.80
CA GLN A 36 11.50 20.14 6.90
C GLN A 36 11.03 19.65 8.27
N ALA A 37 11.78 18.74 8.88
CA ALA A 37 11.48 18.22 10.22
C ALA A 37 11.85 19.19 11.37
N GLN A 38 12.44 20.34 11.08
CA GLN A 38 13.01 21.25 12.07
C GLN A 38 13.97 20.50 13.00
N SER A 39 14.85 19.70 12.41
CA SER A 39 15.84 18.87 13.08
C SER A 39 17.22 19.11 12.45
N ASN A 40 18.20 18.30 12.78
CA ASN A 40 19.51 18.33 12.15
C ASN A 40 19.93 16.94 11.67
N VAL A 41 20.81 16.91 10.68
CA VAL A 41 21.29 15.68 10.03
C VAL A 41 21.94 14.72 11.05
N ARG A 42 22.69 15.26 12.02
CA ARG A 42 23.34 14.45 13.06
C ARG A 42 22.30 13.69 13.91
N MET A 43 21.18 14.34 14.25
CA MET A 43 20.11 13.71 15.02
C MET A 43 19.42 12.62 14.19
N ILE A 44 19.19 12.84 12.89
CA ILE A 44 18.62 11.82 12.00
C ILE A 44 19.52 10.58 11.97
N TYR A 45 20.83 10.75 11.79
CA TYR A 45 21.75 9.62 11.82
C TYR A 45 21.87 8.96 13.20
N ALA A 46 21.73 9.72 14.28
CA ALA A 46 21.68 9.15 15.62
C ALA A 46 20.46 8.23 15.85
N TYR A 47 19.30 8.55 15.23
CA TYR A 47 18.09 7.74 15.34
C TYR A 47 18.06 6.55 14.37
N TYR A 48 18.53 6.74 13.14
CA TYR A 48 18.31 5.78 12.04
C TYR A 48 19.61 5.19 11.47
N GLY A 49 20.77 5.62 11.96
CA GLY A 49 22.09 5.12 11.55
C GLY A 49 22.54 5.60 10.16
N SER A 50 21.69 5.49 9.16
CA SER A 50 22.02 5.81 7.78
C SER A 50 20.79 6.32 7.02
N LYS A 51 20.98 6.84 5.78
CA LYS A 51 19.89 7.15 4.86
C LYS A 51 19.04 5.89 4.56
N SER A 52 19.69 4.73 4.46
CA SER A 52 19.03 3.44 4.28
C SER A 52 18.14 3.12 5.47
N GLY A 53 18.67 3.19 6.69
CA GLY A 53 17.87 2.95 7.90
C GLY A 53 16.72 3.94 8.08
N LEU A 54 16.90 5.20 7.68
CA LEU A 54 15.81 6.18 7.67
C LEU A 54 14.73 5.80 6.65
N PHE A 55 15.10 5.40 5.43
CA PHE A 55 14.16 4.97 4.42
C PHE A 55 13.34 3.76 4.88
N ASP A 56 14.03 2.76 5.42
CA ASP A 56 13.41 1.52 5.92
C ASP A 56 12.44 1.80 7.08
N ALA A 57 12.84 2.65 8.02
CA ALA A 57 11.97 3.08 9.11
C ALA A 57 10.74 3.88 8.61
N THR A 58 10.94 4.71 7.60
CA THR A 58 9.87 5.50 6.96
C THR A 58 8.84 4.60 6.28
N LEU A 59 9.31 3.64 5.48
CA LEU A 59 8.43 2.67 4.83
C LEU A 59 7.68 1.81 5.85
N ALA A 60 8.39 1.29 6.85
CA ALA A 60 7.78 0.47 7.91
C ALA A 60 6.70 1.23 8.67
N GLU A 61 6.91 2.52 8.99
CA GLU A 61 5.93 3.36 9.66
C GLU A 61 4.72 3.64 8.78
N ALA A 62 4.92 3.97 7.49
CA ALA A 62 3.86 4.22 6.54
C ALA A 62 2.95 2.99 6.38
N LEU A 63 3.53 1.80 6.23
CA LEU A 63 2.80 0.53 6.12
C LEU A 63 2.07 0.16 7.41
N ARG A 64 2.68 0.42 8.58
CA ARG A 64 2.04 0.16 9.88
C ARG A 64 0.83 1.07 10.10
N ARG A 65 0.94 2.36 9.78
CA ARG A 65 -0.19 3.31 9.83
C ARG A 65 -1.32 2.92 8.89
N MET A 66 -0.98 2.52 7.65
CA MET A 66 -1.96 2.01 6.71
C MET A 66 -2.66 0.77 7.27
N ALA A 67 -1.92 -0.20 7.81
CA ALA A 67 -2.51 -1.43 8.37
C ALA A 67 -3.43 -1.14 9.56
N ALA A 68 -3.10 -0.16 10.39
CA ALA A 68 -3.94 0.26 11.51
C ALA A 68 -5.20 1.01 11.08
N ASN A 69 -5.09 1.85 10.03
CA ASN A 69 -6.20 2.66 9.54
C ASN A 69 -7.18 1.87 8.67
N VAL A 70 -6.68 0.85 7.96
CA VAL A 70 -7.45 0.04 7.00
C VAL A 70 -7.18 -1.45 7.26
N PRO A 71 -7.63 -1.97 8.42
CA PRO A 71 -7.48 -3.39 8.72
C PRO A 71 -8.32 -4.23 7.76
N PRO A 72 -7.87 -5.46 7.40
CA PRO A 72 -8.65 -6.36 6.59
C PRO A 72 -10.01 -6.68 7.21
N ARG A 73 -11.05 -6.73 6.38
CA ARG A 73 -12.40 -7.15 6.78
C ARG A 73 -12.80 -8.41 6.00
N PRO A 74 -12.56 -9.60 6.57
CA PRO A 74 -12.84 -10.87 5.89
C PRO A 74 -14.32 -11.04 5.50
N GLU A 75 -15.23 -10.44 6.26
CA GLU A 75 -16.67 -10.43 6.02
C GLU A 75 -17.11 -9.51 4.89
N ASP A 76 -16.29 -8.52 4.52
CA ASP A 76 -16.57 -7.53 3.47
C ASP A 76 -15.27 -7.15 2.73
N LEU A 77 -14.72 -8.08 1.97
CA LEU A 77 -13.48 -7.87 1.22
C LEU A 77 -13.63 -6.81 0.12
N ALA A 78 -14.81 -6.69 -0.47
CA ALA A 78 -15.06 -5.70 -1.51
C ALA A 78 -15.12 -4.28 -0.93
N GLY A 79 -15.81 -4.09 0.18
CA GLY A 79 -15.81 -2.81 0.91
C GLY A 79 -14.43 -2.46 1.43
N TRP A 80 -13.67 -3.45 1.92
CA TRP A 80 -12.27 -3.23 2.32
C TRP A 80 -11.38 -2.79 1.16
N ALA A 81 -11.55 -3.33 -0.05
CA ALA A 81 -10.84 -2.86 -1.24
C ALA A 81 -11.15 -1.38 -1.55
N GLY A 82 -12.40 -0.96 -1.35
CA GLY A 82 -12.80 0.45 -1.42
C GLY A 82 -12.09 1.32 -0.39
N GLU A 83 -11.92 0.85 0.84
CA GLU A 83 -11.17 1.56 1.89
C GLU A 83 -9.67 1.66 1.58
N VAL A 84 -9.08 0.61 1.00
CA VAL A 84 -7.69 0.65 0.50
C VAL A 84 -7.54 1.70 -0.60
N PHE A 85 -8.49 1.76 -1.55
CA PHE A 85 -8.53 2.80 -2.58
C PHE A 85 -8.62 4.19 -1.96
N ASP A 86 -9.55 4.43 -1.04
CA ASP A 86 -9.73 5.71 -0.34
C ASP A 86 -8.47 6.13 0.40
N HIS A 87 -7.78 5.18 1.05
CA HIS A 87 -6.53 5.44 1.75
C HIS A 87 -5.43 5.94 0.79
N HIS A 88 -5.26 5.29 -0.36
CA HIS A 88 -4.26 5.72 -1.36
C HIS A 88 -4.64 7.02 -2.07
N GLN A 89 -5.92 7.35 -2.17
CA GLN A 89 -6.35 8.66 -2.63
C GLN A 89 -5.99 9.77 -1.64
N ARG A 90 -6.15 9.50 -0.36
CA ARG A 90 -5.86 10.46 0.72
C ARG A 90 -4.36 10.58 1.03
N PHE A 91 -3.61 9.48 0.90
CA PHE A 91 -2.20 9.37 1.24
C PHE A 91 -1.41 8.73 0.09
N PRO A 92 -1.31 9.40 -1.08
CA PRO A 92 -0.66 8.85 -2.27
C PRO A 92 0.85 8.59 -2.08
N GLU A 93 1.47 9.25 -1.11
CA GLU A 93 2.88 9.07 -0.76
C GLU A 93 3.19 7.65 -0.26
N VAL A 94 2.26 6.97 0.39
CA VAL A 94 2.45 5.59 0.88
C VAL A 94 2.68 4.63 -0.29
N LEU A 95 1.85 4.74 -1.33
CA LEU A 95 1.98 3.91 -2.53
C LEU A 95 3.28 4.23 -3.30
N ARG A 96 3.60 5.52 -3.47
CA ARG A 96 4.84 5.95 -4.14
C ARG A 96 6.08 5.45 -3.42
N LEU A 97 6.09 5.53 -2.08
CA LEU A 97 7.19 5.04 -1.26
C LEU A 97 7.40 3.52 -1.44
N SER A 98 6.31 2.75 -1.45
CA SER A 98 6.35 1.30 -1.71
C SER A 98 6.88 0.98 -3.11
N MET A 99 6.48 1.74 -4.13
CA MET A 99 6.99 1.58 -5.49
C MET A 99 8.49 1.88 -5.59
N TRP A 100 8.95 2.98 -4.97
CA TRP A 100 10.38 3.31 -4.93
C TRP A 100 11.19 2.24 -4.21
N ALA A 101 10.65 1.67 -3.13
CA ALA A 101 11.30 0.55 -2.44
C ALA A 101 11.50 -0.65 -3.37
N GLN A 102 10.46 -1.04 -4.13
CA GLN A 102 10.55 -2.16 -5.08
C GLN A 102 11.53 -1.89 -6.24
N LEU A 103 11.58 -0.66 -6.75
CA LEU A 103 12.41 -0.29 -7.90
C LEU A 103 13.89 -0.11 -7.53
N GLU A 104 14.18 0.55 -6.42
CA GLU A 104 15.54 0.96 -6.07
C GLU A 104 16.20 0.08 -5.01
N ARG A 105 15.39 -0.68 -4.26
CA ARG A 105 15.86 -1.50 -3.14
C ARG A 105 15.12 -2.83 -3.04
N PRO A 106 15.08 -3.65 -4.12
CA PRO A 106 14.32 -4.90 -4.14
C PRO A 106 14.81 -5.90 -3.07
N GLU A 107 16.08 -5.80 -2.67
CA GLU A 107 16.68 -6.63 -1.61
C GLU A 107 16.37 -6.11 -0.19
N ALA A 108 15.80 -4.92 -0.06
CA ALA A 108 15.45 -4.38 1.24
C ALA A 108 14.23 -5.12 1.78
N THR A 109 14.45 -6.00 2.73
CA THR A 109 13.41 -6.72 3.48
C THR A 109 12.71 -5.84 4.52
N ALA A 110 12.74 -4.52 4.32
CA ALA A 110 12.20 -3.53 5.24
C ALA A 110 10.68 -3.59 5.38
N GLU A 111 9.99 -4.34 4.53
CA GLU A 111 8.59 -4.63 4.73
C GLU A 111 8.44 -5.42 6.03
N PRO A 112 7.64 -4.92 6.98
CA PRO A 112 7.37 -5.66 8.19
C PRO A 112 6.64 -6.95 7.76
N SER A 113 7.39 -8.02 7.55
CA SER A 113 6.85 -9.33 7.11
C SER A 113 5.68 -9.80 7.97
N GLY A 114 5.61 -9.34 9.21
CA GLY A 114 4.48 -9.53 10.11
C GLY A 114 3.18 -8.93 9.60
N ILE A 115 3.18 -7.72 9.05
CA ILE A 115 1.94 -7.05 8.58
C ILE A 115 1.27 -7.86 7.47
N TYR A 116 2.02 -8.35 6.50
CA TYR A 116 1.45 -9.16 5.41
C TYR A 116 1.05 -10.55 5.88
N ARG A 117 1.78 -11.14 6.81
CA ARG A 117 1.40 -12.42 7.45
C ARG A 117 0.07 -12.28 8.17
N ASP A 118 -0.11 -11.25 8.98
CA ASP A 118 -1.34 -11.00 9.73
C ASP A 118 -2.53 -10.78 8.80
N LYS A 119 -2.34 -10.00 7.72
CA LYS A 119 -3.36 -9.80 6.68
C LYS A 119 -3.71 -11.11 5.96
N THR A 120 -2.71 -11.93 5.63
CA THR A 120 -2.91 -13.24 5.00
C THR A 120 -3.73 -14.16 5.90
N LEU A 121 -3.42 -14.21 7.19
CA LEU A 121 -4.18 -14.98 8.17
C LEU A 121 -5.62 -14.46 8.31
N ALA A 122 -5.79 -13.14 8.36
CA ALA A 122 -7.11 -12.53 8.48
C ALA A 122 -8.04 -12.88 7.31
N VAL A 123 -7.53 -12.91 6.07
CA VAL A 123 -8.36 -13.24 4.89
C VAL A 123 -8.45 -14.73 4.58
N ALA A 124 -7.70 -15.58 5.28
CA ALA A 124 -7.64 -17.01 4.98
C ALA A 124 -9.02 -17.70 5.07
N ALA A 125 -9.85 -17.31 6.03
CA ALA A 125 -11.21 -17.86 6.18
C ALA A 125 -12.15 -17.45 5.04
N ALA A 126 -11.91 -16.32 4.40
CA ALA A 126 -12.69 -15.83 3.27
C ALA A 126 -12.19 -16.35 1.92
N THR A 127 -11.07 -17.08 1.90
CA THR A 127 -10.44 -17.59 0.69
C THR A 127 -11.03 -18.95 0.31
N ALA A 128 -11.42 -19.10 -0.95
CA ALA A 128 -11.85 -20.39 -1.51
C ALA A 128 -10.96 -20.76 -2.70
N ARG A 129 -10.70 -22.06 -2.88
CA ARG A 129 -9.96 -22.53 -4.06
C ARG A 129 -10.61 -22.02 -5.36
N PRO A 130 -9.81 -21.73 -6.42
CA PRO A 130 -8.38 -22.04 -6.56
C PRO A 130 -7.42 -20.98 -5.95
N LEU A 131 -7.91 -19.84 -5.44
CA LEU A 131 -7.07 -18.78 -4.91
C LEU A 131 -6.47 -19.16 -3.55
N SER A 132 -5.20 -18.80 -3.34
CA SER A 132 -4.61 -18.78 -2.01
C SER A 132 -4.93 -17.45 -1.30
N PRO A 133 -4.78 -17.37 0.05
CA PRO A 133 -4.91 -16.09 0.76
C PRO A 133 -3.95 -15.01 0.23
N VAL A 134 -2.77 -15.39 -0.26
CA VAL A 134 -1.80 -14.47 -0.86
C VAL A 134 -2.31 -13.94 -2.20
N ASP A 135 -2.83 -14.83 -3.09
CA ASP A 135 -3.41 -14.43 -4.38
C ASP A 135 -4.55 -13.45 -4.17
N LEU A 136 -5.40 -13.74 -3.20
CA LEU A 136 -6.54 -12.87 -2.86
C LEU A 136 -6.09 -11.46 -2.46
N LEU A 137 -5.08 -11.36 -1.59
CA LEU A 137 -4.50 -10.07 -1.19
C LEU A 137 -3.86 -9.35 -2.37
N VAL A 138 -3.07 -10.06 -3.18
CA VAL A 138 -2.40 -9.49 -4.36
C VAL A 138 -3.43 -8.90 -5.33
N PHE A 139 -4.50 -9.63 -5.63
CA PHE A 139 -5.55 -9.15 -6.54
C PHE A 139 -6.34 -7.98 -5.96
N ILE A 140 -6.71 -8.02 -4.67
CA ILE A 140 -7.39 -6.91 -4.02
C ILE A 140 -6.53 -5.64 -4.08
N TYR A 141 -5.25 -5.72 -3.73
CA TYR A 141 -4.34 -4.58 -3.81
C TYR A 141 -4.15 -4.09 -5.24
N ALA A 142 -3.97 -5.00 -6.21
CA ALA A 142 -3.82 -4.63 -7.61
C ALA A 142 -5.04 -3.86 -8.13
N ILE A 143 -6.25 -4.33 -7.82
CA ILE A 143 -7.50 -3.67 -8.22
C ILE A 143 -7.66 -2.32 -7.50
N ALA A 144 -7.43 -2.28 -6.18
CA ALA A 144 -7.59 -1.05 -5.39
C ALA A 144 -6.60 0.05 -5.78
N GLN A 145 -5.40 -0.31 -6.26
CA GLN A 145 -4.33 0.60 -6.64
C GLN A 145 -4.29 0.90 -8.15
N ALA A 146 -5.12 0.22 -8.96
CA ALA A 146 -5.05 0.25 -10.41
C ALA A 146 -5.08 1.68 -11.00
N TRP A 147 -5.94 2.55 -10.48
CA TRP A 147 -6.06 3.93 -10.97
C TRP A 147 -4.82 4.77 -10.70
N GLN A 148 -4.22 4.65 -9.50
CA GLN A 148 -3.02 5.39 -9.12
C GLN A 148 -1.78 4.93 -9.89
N LEU A 149 -1.76 3.66 -10.31
CA LEU A 149 -0.65 3.06 -11.05
C LEU A 149 -0.81 3.14 -12.57
N SER A 150 -2.02 3.46 -13.06
CA SER A 150 -2.29 3.53 -14.49
C SER A 150 -1.67 4.76 -15.15
N PRO A 151 -1.20 4.64 -16.41
CA PRO A 151 -0.70 5.77 -17.17
C PRO A 151 -1.75 6.87 -17.33
N LYS A 152 -1.33 8.14 -17.20
CA LYS A 152 -2.24 9.29 -17.37
C LYS A 152 -2.94 9.30 -18.73
N GLY A 153 -2.24 8.87 -19.81
CA GLY A 153 -2.83 8.77 -21.13
C GLY A 153 -4.04 7.83 -21.21
N LEU A 154 -4.05 6.77 -20.38
CA LEU A 154 -5.21 5.88 -20.28
C LEU A 154 -6.32 6.49 -19.43
N THR A 155 -5.96 7.01 -18.25
CA THR A 155 -6.97 7.53 -17.31
C THR A 155 -7.67 8.79 -17.81
N SER A 156 -7.02 9.59 -18.68
CA SER A 156 -7.61 10.77 -19.30
C SER A 156 -8.69 10.45 -20.36
N LEU A 157 -8.78 9.21 -20.84
CA LEU A 157 -9.84 8.77 -21.76
C LEU A 157 -11.17 8.50 -21.05
N ASN A 158 -11.24 8.64 -19.74
CA ASN A 158 -12.46 8.45 -19.00
C ASN A 158 -13.40 9.65 -19.16
N GLU A 159 -14.39 9.52 -20.04
CA GLU A 159 -15.40 10.54 -20.34
C GLU A 159 -16.29 10.91 -19.14
N ARG A 160 -16.38 10.04 -18.12
CA ARG A 160 -17.16 10.26 -16.89
C ARG A 160 -16.52 11.25 -15.92
N GLY A 161 -15.41 11.87 -16.32
CA GLY A 161 -14.67 12.79 -15.47
C GLY A 161 -13.95 12.11 -14.30
N ASP A 162 -13.36 12.94 -13.44
CA ASP A 162 -12.54 12.50 -12.30
C ASP A 162 -13.38 12.23 -11.02
N GLU A 163 -14.56 11.61 -11.17
CA GLU A 163 -15.41 11.27 -10.03
C GLU A 163 -14.77 10.15 -9.20
N VAL A 164 -14.12 10.50 -8.10
CA VAL A 164 -13.48 9.58 -7.17
C VAL A 164 -14.48 8.52 -6.67
N ALA A 165 -15.72 8.91 -6.42
CA ALA A 165 -16.78 8.01 -5.98
C ALA A 165 -17.11 6.92 -7.02
N ALA A 166 -17.16 7.28 -8.32
CA ALA A 166 -17.40 6.31 -9.39
C ALA A 166 -16.23 5.32 -9.54
N ARG A 167 -15.00 5.79 -9.37
CA ARG A 167 -13.80 4.93 -9.37
C ARG A 167 -13.78 3.99 -8.18
N ARG A 168 -14.10 4.50 -7.00
CA ARG A 168 -14.26 3.69 -5.80
C ARG A 168 -15.29 2.58 -6.01
N GLN A 169 -16.45 2.91 -6.55
CA GLN A 169 -17.49 1.93 -6.84
C GLN A 169 -17.04 0.90 -7.87
N ALA A 170 -16.28 1.29 -8.89
CA ALA A 170 -15.70 0.35 -9.85
C ALA A 170 -14.74 -0.64 -9.20
N VAL A 171 -13.90 -0.19 -8.24
CA VAL A 171 -13.02 -1.06 -7.44
C VAL A 171 -13.84 -2.08 -6.65
N VAL A 172 -14.85 -1.62 -5.90
CA VAL A 172 -15.73 -2.48 -5.10
C VAL A 172 -16.39 -3.52 -5.99
N THR A 173 -17.02 -3.09 -7.10
CA THR A 173 -17.69 -3.99 -8.03
C THR A 173 -16.75 -5.00 -8.69
N ALA A 174 -15.52 -4.61 -9.02
CA ALA A 174 -14.52 -5.52 -9.59
C ALA A 174 -14.15 -6.63 -8.60
N VAL A 175 -13.94 -6.28 -7.33
CA VAL A 175 -13.63 -7.26 -6.28
C VAL A 175 -14.84 -8.16 -5.99
N GLU A 176 -16.05 -7.62 -5.92
CA GLU A 176 -17.29 -8.42 -5.78
C GLU A 176 -17.39 -9.48 -6.87
N ARG A 177 -17.23 -9.09 -8.14
CA ARG A 177 -17.28 -10.02 -9.28
C ARG A 177 -16.16 -11.06 -9.24
N MET A 178 -14.96 -10.65 -8.88
CA MET A 178 -13.84 -11.58 -8.69
C MET A 178 -14.15 -12.64 -7.61
N LEU A 179 -14.81 -12.24 -6.53
CA LEU A 179 -15.22 -13.15 -5.46
C LEU A 179 -16.40 -14.05 -5.84
N GLN A 180 -17.31 -13.55 -6.67
CA GLN A 180 -18.50 -14.29 -7.17
C GLN A 180 -18.16 -15.30 -8.26
N ALA A 181 -17.12 -15.11 -9.04
CA ALA A 181 -16.65 -16.01 -10.10
C ALA A 181 -16.25 -17.43 -9.60
N ARG A 182 -16.57 -17.74 -8.35
CA ARG A 182 -16.37 -19.06 -7.70
C ARG A 182 -17.24 -20.18 -8.27
N GLY A 183 -18.18 -19.85 -9.18
CA GLY A 183 -19.11 -20.81 -9.81
C GLY A 183 -18.74 -21.19 -11.24
N PHE A 184 -17.43 -21.25 -11.59
CA PHE A 184 -17.06 -21.92 -12.83
C PHE A 184 -17.22 -23.44 -12.62
N GLU A 185 -18.45 -23.92 -12.77
CA GLU A 185 -18.72 -25.35 -12.94
C GLU A 185 -17.88 -25.81 -14.13
N SER A 186 -16.99 -26.75 -13.87
CA SER A 186 -16.30 -27.48 -14.92
C SER A 186 -17.34 -27.96 -15.93
N PRO A 187 -17.14 -27.76 -17.26
CA PRO A 187 -18.06 -28.31 -18.23
C PRO A 187 -18.18 -29.81 -17.97
N HIS A 188 -19.38 -30.26 -17.71
CA HIS A 188 -19.72 -31.66 -17.67
C HIS A 188 -19.10 -32.33 -18.89
N THR A 189 -18.08 -33.16 -18.70
CA THR A 189 -17.74 -34.19 -19.63
C THR A 189 -18.96 -35.13 -19.71
N GLY A 190 -19.90 -34.73 -20.55
CA GLY A 190 -21.03 -35.56 -20.94
C GLY A 190 -20.48 -36.85 -21.51
N GLY A 191 -20.76 -37.94 -20.85
CA GLY A 191 -20.46 -39.28 -21.31
C GLY A 191 -21.01 -39.51 -22.69
N ALA A 192 -20.18 -39.89 -23.62
CA ALA A 192 -20.55 -40.56 -24.84
C ALA A 192 -20.73 -42.05 -24.49
N LYS A 193 -21.95 -42.53 -24.72
CA LYS A 193 -22.26 -43.94 -24.84
C LYS A 193 -21.62 -44.50 -26.12
#